data_409b42266d45cb3fa0b6dd303cc4591c
#
_entry.id   409b42266d45cb3fa0b6dd303cc4591c
#
_cell.length_a   1.000
_cell.length_b   1.000
_cell.length_c   1.000
_cell.angle_alpha   90.00
_cell.angle_beta   90.00
_cell.angle_gamma   90.00
#
_symmetry.space_group_name_H-M   'P 1'
#
loop_
_entity.id
_entity.type
_entity.pdbx_description
1 polymer ?
#
loop_
_entity_poly.entity_id
_entity_poly.type
_entity_poly.pdbx_seq_one_letter_code
_entity_poly.pdbx_strand_id
1 'polypeptide(L)'
;WDYNDGLSESRMGRAIADRRDQVFLMTKVCTHGRDAKVAMRQLEDSLRRLRTDYLDLWQIHEVVFDDEPAKHFARGGVVEALDRARQQGKVRYVGFTGHKDPSLHLAMLAQDYQWDACQLPLNCFDATFRSFEQQVLPELNRRGIAPIGMKSLGGDARAVKAKVVSAEEALGYALSLPVATVVSGMDSVRVLKQNLAVARS
;
A
#
# COMPACT_ATOMS: atom_id res chain seq x y z
N TRP A 1 -10.08 3.54 0.63
CA TRP A 1 -11.33 4.32 0.76
C TRP A 1 -12.50 3.71 -0.03
N ASP A 2 -12.35 3.44 -1.31
CA ASP A 2 -13.44 3.00 -2.21
C ASP A 2 -13.63 1.47 -2.33
N TYR A 3 -12.77 0.66 -1.73
CA TYR A 3 -12.85 -0.80 -1.84
C TYR A 3 -14.22 -1.34 -1.40
N ASN A 4 -14.94 -1.99 -2.33
CA ASN A 4 -16.30 -2.47 -2.14
C ASN A 4 -17.26 -1.37 -1.63
N ASP A 5 -17.21 -0.18 -2.24
CA ASP A 5 -18.03 0.98 -1.87
C ASP A 5 -17.93 1.36 -0.38
N GLY A 6 -16.73 1.24 0.18
CA GLY A 6 -16.43 1.51 1.59
C GLY A 6 -16.80 0.39 2.56
N LEU A 7 -17.35 -0.73 2.07
CA LEU A 7 -17.71 -1.87 2.91
C LEU A 7 -16.47 -2.53 3.53
N SER A 8 -15.32 -2.51 2.81
CA SER A 8 -14.08 -3.09 3.34
C SER A 8 -13.62 -2.37 4.60
N GLU A 9 -13.62 -1.03 4.61
CA GLU A 9 -13.31 -0.24 5.79
C GLU A 9 -14.33 -0.45 6.91
N SER A 10 -15.63 -0.48 6.59
CA SER A 10 -16.69 -0.68 7.57
C SER A 10 -16.64 -2.06 8.25
N ARG A 11 -16.27 -3.10 7.50
CA ARG A 11 -16.06 -4.45 8.04
C ARG A 11 -14.80 -4.51 8.92
N MET A 12 -13.71 -3.91 8.44
CA MET A 12 -12.46 -3.82 9.21
C MET A 12 -12.68 -3.10 10.53
N GLY A 13 -13.34 -1.92 10.52
CA GLY A 13 -13.61 -1.15 11.73
C GLY A 13 -14.44 -1.92 12.77
N ARG A 14 -15.37 -2.77 12.34
CA ARG A 14 -16.08 -3.68 13.27
C ARG A 14 -15.18 -4.78 13.81
N ALA A 15 -14.34 -5.35 12.96
CA ALA A 15 -13.49 -6.49 13.33
C ALA A 15 -12.37 -6.13 14.32
N ILE A 16 -11.91 -4.86 14.32
CA ILE A 16 -10.79 -4.40 15.17
C ILE A 16 -11.25 -3.50 16.32
N ALA A 17 -12.55 -3.29 16.52
CA ALA A 17 -13.08 -2.30 17.47
C ALA A 17 -12.60 -2.49 18.91
N ASP A 18 -12.38 -3.73 19.32
CA ASP A 18 -11.91 -4.12 20.66
C ASP A 18 -10.38 -4.26 20.79
N ARG A 19 -9.65 -4.03 19.68
CA ARG A 19 -8.21 -4.27 19.60
C ARG A 19 -7.49 -3.31 18.64
N ARG A 20 -8.01 -2.09 18.48
CA ARG A 20 -7.45 -1.09 17.54
C ARG A 20 -5.98 -0.79 17.81
N ASP A 21 -5.57 -0.76 19.04
CA ASP A 21 -4.20 -0.52 19.51
C ASP A 21 -3.22 -1.66 19.20
N GLN A 22 -3.74 -2.86 18.92
CA GLN A 22 -2.94 -4.03 18.56
C GLN A 22 -2.78 -4.20 17.04
N VAL A 23 -3.36 -3.29 16.24
CA VAL A 23 -3.39 -3.40 14.77
C VAL A 23 -2.69 -2.21 14.12
N PHE A 24 -1.73 -2.48 13.24
CA PHE A 24 -1.21 -1.47 12.32
C PHE A 24 -2.20 -1.30 11.17
N LEU A 25 -3.00 -0.23 11.24
CA LEU A 25 -4.11 0.02 10.33
C LEU A 25 -3.71 0.98 9.21
N MET A 26 -3.88 0.54 7.96
CA MET A 26 -3.59 1.36 6.81
C MET A 26 -4.74 1.40 5.80
N THR A 27 -4.93 2.57 5.20
CA THR A 27 -5.84 2.76 4.06
C THR A 27 -5.25 3.75 3.07
N LYS A 28 -6.01 4.10 2.04
CA LYS A 28 -5.50 4.89 0.92
C LYS A 28 -6.49 6.01 0.57
N VAL A 29 -5.95 7.13 0.10
CA VAL A 29 -6.73 8.13 -0.60
C VAL A 29 -7.06 7.61 -2.00
N CYS A 30 -8.32 7.70 -2.43
CA CYS A 30 -8.76 7.22 -3.75
C CYS A 30 -8.03 7.97 -4.89
N THR A 31 -7.78 7.26 -6.00
CA THR A 31 -7.12 7.81 -7.21
C THR A 31 -7.79 9.07 -7.75
N HIS A 32 -9.11 9.22 -7.57
CA HIS A 32 -9.86 10.40 -7.97
C HIS A 32 -9.76 11.58 -6.99
N GLY A 33 -9.26 11.35 -5.78
CA GLY A 33 -9.16 12.33 -4.71
C GLY A 33 -7.78 12.98 -4.59
N ARG A 34 -7.19 13.42 -5.69
CA ARG A 34 -5.85 14.03 -5.68
C ARG A 34 -5.81 15.49 -5.22
N ASP A 35 -6.96 16.15 -5.13
CA ASP A 35 -7.12 17.45 -4.51
C ASP A 35 -7.10 17.32 -2.97
N ALA A 36 -6.38 18.23 -2.30
CA ALA A 36 -6.20 18.18 -0.84
C ALA A 36 -7.53 18.24 -0.06
N LYS A 37 -8.53 19.01 -0.53
CA LYS A 37 -9.83 19.10 0.15
C LYS A 37 -10.62 17.80 0.01
N VAL A 38 -10.59 17.20 -1.18
CA VAL A 38 -11.23 15.90 -1.43
C VAL A 38 -10.54 14.81 -0.62
N ALA A 39 -9.21 14.80 -0.62
CA ALA A 39 -8.43 13.85 0.15
C ALA A 39 -8.77 13.91 1.66
N MET A 40 -8.85 15.09 2.25
CA MET A 40 -9.23 15.25 3.65
C MET A 40 -10.65 14.73 3.93
N ARG A 41 -11.63 14.99 3.05
CA ARG A 41 -12.98 14.40 3.21
C ARG A 41 -12.95 12.88 3.18
N GLN A 42 -12.19 12.29 2.27
CA GLN A 42 -12.01 10.84 2.20
C GLN A 42 -11.34 10.26 3.45
N LEU A 43 -10.39 10.98 4.05
CA LEU A 43 -9.80 10.60 5.33
C LEU A 43 -10.86 10.57 6.44
N GLU A 44 -11.68 11.61 6.56
CA GLU A 44 -12.76 11.65 7.57
C GLU A 44 -13.78 10.51 7.36
N ASP A 45 -14.11 10.20 6.10
CA ASP A 45 -14.95 9.05 5.77
C ASP A 45 -14.32 7.73 6.17
N SER A 46 -13.02 7.55 5.90
CA SER A 46 -12.26 6.37 6.30
C SER A 46 -12.22 6.20 7.82
N LEU A 47 -11.90 7.26 8.57
CA LEU A 47 -11.87 7.23 10.03
C LEU A 47 -13.24 6.83 10.61
N ARG A 48 -14.31 7.42 10.09
CA ARG A 48 -15.69 7.10 10.51
C ARG A 48 -16.06 5.63 10.23
N ARG A 49 -15.74 5.11 9.02
CA ARG A 49 -16.01 3.70 8.64
C ARG A 49 -15.17 2.72 9.44
N LEU A 50 -13.91 3.06 9.69
CA LEU A 50 -12.96 2.26 10.46
C LEU A 50 -13.17 2.38 11.97
N ARG A 51 -14.03 3.33 12.43
CA ARG A 51 -14.35 3.57 13.86
C ARG A 51 -13.11 3.87 14.68
N THR A 52 -12.26 4.75 14.19
CA THR A 52 -11.00 5.12 14.83
C THR A 52 -10.72 6.60 14.60
N ASP A 53 -9.95 7.22 15.48
CA ASP A 53 -9.55 8.61 15.37
C ASP A 53 -8.24 8.80 14.60
N TYR A 54 -7.53 7.70 14.33
CA TYR A 54 -6.25 7.74 13.61
C TYR A 54 -5.99 6.51 12.74
N LEU A 55 -5.15 6.71 11.73
CA LEU A 55 -4.53 5.65 10.92
C LEU A 55 -3.05 5.53 11.26
N ASP A 56 -2.52 4.32 11.18
CA ASP A 56 -1.08 4.14 11.27
C ASP A 56 -0.41 4.57 9.97
N LEU A 57 -0.94 4.18 8.82
CA LEU A 57 -0.41 4.59 7.51
C LEU A 57 -1.52 5.01 6.56
N TRP A 58 -1.36 6.20 5.96
CA TRP A 58 -2.25 6.68 4.91
C TRP A 58 -1.46 6.92 3.62
N GLN A 59 -1.92 6.35 2.50
CA GLN A 59 -1.16 6.29 1.27
C GLN A 59 -1.89 6.94 0.10
N ILE A 60 -1.16 7.64 -0.77
CA ILE A 60 -1.66 8.03 -2.09
C ILE A 60 -1.87 6.72 -2.88
N HIS A 61 -3.09 6.50 -3.34
CA HIS A 61 -3.45 5.29 -4.08
C HIS A 61 -3.11 5.41 -5.55
N GLU A 62 -2.40 4.41 -6.03
CA GLU A 62 -2.31 4.04 -7.43
C GLU A 62 -1.78 5.17 -8.35
N VAL A 63 -0.50 5.52 -8.18
CA VAL A 63 0.18 6.42 -9.12
C VAL A 63 0.36 5.69 -10.44
N VAL A 64 -0.34 6.14 -11.50
CA VAL A 64 -0.41 5.45 -12.82
C VAL A 64 -0.20 6.35 -14.02
N PHE A 65 -0.25 7.68 -13.86
CA PHE A 65 -0.03 8.63 -14.95
C PHE A 65 1.24 9.43 -14.74
N ASP A 66 1.93 9.77 -15.85
CA ASP A 66 3.23 10.44 -15.82
C ASP A 66 3.18 11.84 -15.19
N ASP A 67 2.03 12.50 -15.24
CA ASP A 67 1.81 13.84 -14.68
C ASP A 67 1.36 13.83 -13.20
N GLU A 68 1.07 12.64 -12.64
CA GLU A 68 0.60 12.54 -11.25
C GLU A 68 1.64 12.97 -10.21
N PRO A 69 2.93 12.62 -10.32
CA PRO A 69 3.91 13.11 -9.37
C PRO A 69 3.88 14.63 -9.25
N ALA A 70 3.89 15.35 -10.37
CA ALA A 70 3.83 16.82 -10.36
C ALA A 70 2.50 17.34 -9.75
N LYS A 71 1.37 16.73 -10.08
CA LYS A 71 0.05 17.11 -9.54
C LYS A 71 -0.06 16.89 -8.03
N HIS A 72 0.53 15.81 -7.52
CA HIS A 72 0.47 15.51 -6.09
C HIS A 72 1.20 16.56 -5.24
N PHE A 73 2.27 17.13 -5.78
CA PHE A 73 3.09 18.15 -5.12
C PHE A 73 2.70 19.60 -5.47
N ALA A 74 1.80 19.79 -6.42
CA ALA A 74 1.29 21.12 -6.76
C ALA A 74 0.52 21.73 -5.58
N ARG A 75 0.41 23.08 -5.59
CA ARG A 75 -0.43 23.80 -4.62
C ARG A 75 -1.87 23.25 -4.64
N GLY A 76 -2.38 22.88 -3.48
CA GLY A 76 -3.68 22.22 -3.33
C GLY A 76 -3.67 20.73 -3.66
N GLY A 77 -2.51 20.14 -3.94
CA GLY A 77 -2.35 18.70 -4.20
C GLY A 77 -2.47 17.86 -2.95
N VAL A 78 -2.52 16.55 -3.14
CA VAL A 78 -2.78 15.59 -2.05
C VAL A 78 -1.70 15.61 -0.96
N VAL A 79 -0.46 15.96 -1.28
CA VAL A 79 0.64 16.02 -0.28
C VAL A 79 0.32 17.03 0.84
N GLU A 80 -0.32 18.16 0.53
CA GLU A 80 -0.79 19.10 1.56
C GLU A 80 -1.80 18.45 2.52
N ALA A 81 -2.63 17.51 2.03
CA ALA A 81 -3.55 16.76 2.88
C ALA A 81 -2.82 15.77 3.78
N LEU A 82 -1.77 15.10 3.27
CA LEU A 82 -0.94 14.20 4.07
C LEU A 82 -0.32 14.95 5.26
N ASP A 83 0.30 16.09 4.98
CA ASP A 83 0.96 16.91 6.03
C ASP A 83 -0.06 17.42 7.04
N ARG A 84 -1.20 17.91 6.58
CA ARG A 84 -2.30 18.36 7.47
C ARG A 84 -2.82 17.22 8.35
N ALA A 85 -3.00 16.03 7.78
CA ALA A 85 -3.47 14.86 8.52
C ALA A 85 -2.47 14.44 9.63
N ARG A 86 -1.16 14.49 9.33
CA ARG A 86 -0.09 14.27 10.32
C ARG A 86 -0.11 15.32 11.43
N GLN A 87 -0.19 16.61 11.09
CA GLN A 87 -0.25 17.71 12.05
C GLN A 87 -1.47 17.61 12.97
N GLN A 88 -2.60 17.10 12.46
CA GLN A 88 -3.82 16.87 13.23
C GLN A 88 -3.79 15.57 14.06
N GLY A 89 -2.73 14.78 13.98
CA GLY A 89 -2.62 13.49 14.66
C GLY A 89 -3.54 12.39 14.11
N LYS A 90 -4.18 12.61 12.96
CA LYS A 90 -5.07 11.65 12.31
C LYS A 90 -4.33 10.55 11.56
N VAL A 91 -3.05 10.77 11.26
CA VAL A 91 -2.19 9.85 10.52
C VAL A 91 -0.80 9.86 11.14
N ARG A 92 -0.23 8.69 11.40
CA ARG A 92 1.12 8.57 11.96
C ARG A 92 2.18 8.58 10.86
N TYR A 93 1.95 7.80 9.82
CA TYR A 93 2.86 7.61 8.69
C TYR A 93 2.16 7.88 7.37
N VAL A 94 2.93 8.32 6.37
CA VAL A 94 2.42 8.60 5.02
C VAL A 94 3.23 7.85 3.97
N GLY A 95 2.55 7.48 2.88
CA GLY A 95 3.17 6.74 1.80
C GLY A 95 2.44 6.91 0.48
N PHE A 96 2.88 6.16 -0.50
CA PHE A 96 2.22 6.08 -1.79
C PHE A 96 2.25 4.66 -2.35
N THR A 97 1.39 4.40 -3.33
CA THR A 97 1.32 3.11 -4.01
C THR A 97 1.21 3.29 -5.51
N GLY A 98 1.61 2.28 -6.24
CA GLY A 98 1.39 2.16 -7.67
C GLY A 98 1.78 0.77 -8.14
N HIS A 99 1.45 0.43 -9.38
CA HIS A 99 1.74 -0.89 -9.90
C HIS A 99 1.90 -0.93 -11.43
N LYS A 100 1.94 0.23 -12.08
CA LYS A 100 2.00 0.32 -13.55
C LYS A 100 3.43 0.29 -14.05
N ASP A 101 4.28 1.15 -13.50
CA ASP A 101 5.65 1.31 -13.97
C ASP A 101 6.58 1.76 -12.83
N PRO A 102 7.78 1.17 -12.70
CA PRO A 102 8.79 1.60 -11.73
C PRO A 102 9.19 3.08 -11.86
N SER A 103 9.20 3.62 -13.08
CA SER A 103 9.58 5.02 -13.34
C SER A 103 8.67 6.01 -12.60
N LEU A 104 7.39 5.70 -12.44
CA LEU A 104 6.45 6.54 -11.69
C LEU A 104 6.80 6.58 -10.19
N HIS A 105 7.23 5.45 -9.63
CA HIS A 105 7.70 5.41 -8.26
C HIS A 105 8.99 6.21 -8.09
N LEU A 106 9.92 6.08 -9.02
CA LEU A 106 11.15 6.87 -9.01
C LEU A 106 10.85 8.37 -9.16
N ALA A 107 9.88 8.75 -9.99
CA ALA A 107 9.44 10.14 -10.13
C ALA A 107 8.80 10.69 -8.82
N MET A 108 8.03 9.87 -8.08
CA MET A 108 7.54 10.23 -6.75
C MET A 108 8.69 10.38 -5.74
N LEU A 109 9.68 9.49 -5.79
CA LEU A 109 10.85 9.55 -4.93
C LEU A 109 11.81 10.69 -5.28
N ALA A 110 11.80 11.18 -6.51
CA ALA A 110 12.60 12.33 -6.93
C ALA A 110 12.07 13.68 -6.39
N GLN A 111 10.85 13.72 -5.90
CA GLN A 111 10.32 14.91 -5.21
C GLN A 111 10.97 15.05 -3.84
N ASP A 112 11.19 16.30 -3.41
CA ASP A 112 11.74 16.62 -2.09
C ASP A 112 10.67 16.42 -1.00
N TYR A 113 10.46 15.16 -0.61
CA TYR A 113 9.50 14.78 0.41
C TYR A 113 9.94 13.54 1.18
N GLN A 114 9.68 13.55 2.47
CA GLN A 114 9.99 12.46 3.39
C GLN A 114 8.83 11.45 3.43
N TRP A 115 8.96 10.38 2.63
CA TRP A 115 8.05 9.25 2.66
C TRP A 115 8.42 8.29 3.79
N ASP A 116 7.41 7.77 4.50
CA ASP A 116 7.61 6.71 5.50
C ASP A 116 7.53 5.32 4.86
N ALA A 117 6.66 5.15 3.86
CA ALA A 117 6.45 3.86 3.20
C ALA A 117 6.14 4.00 1.71
N CYS A 118 6.43 2.93 0.97
CA CYS A 118 6.03 2.78 -0.42
C CYS A 118 5.50 1.36 -0.66
N GLN A 119 4.29 1.24 -1.21
CA GLN A 119 3.70 -0.06 -1.53
C GLN A 119 3.80 -0.32 -3.04
N LEU A 120 4.41 -1.46 -3.40
CA LEU A 120 4.78 -1.78 -4.78
C LEU A 120 4.61 -3.28 -5.08
N PRO A 121 4.39 -3.68 -6.35
CA PRO A 121 4.37 -5.09 -6.72
C PRO A 121 5.73 -5.73 -6.49
N LEU A 122 5.74 -6.85 -5.79
CA LEU A 122 6.93 -7.68 -5.61
C LEU A 122 6.51 -9.14 -5.74
N ASN A 123 6.95 -9.76 -6.82
CA ASN A 123 6.62 -11.15 -7.16
C ASN A 123 7.66 -11.74 -8.11
N CYS A 124 7.75 -13.05 -8.19
CA CYS A 124 8.73 -13.76 -9.01
C CYS A 124 8.50 -13.61 -10.53
N PHE A 125 7.35 -13.08 -10.96
CA PHE A 125 7.01 -12.95 -12.39
C PHE A 125 7.57 -11.68 -13.01
N ASP A 126 7.71 -10.62 -12.20
CA ASP A 126 8.18 -9.29 -12.64
C ASP A 126 9.64 -9.02 -12.22
N ALA A 127 10.36 -10.06 -11.80
CA ALA A 127 11.73 -9.91 -11.28
C ALA A 127 12.73 -9.32 -12.29
N THR A 128 12.48 -9.47 -13.59
CA THR A 128 13.40 -9.02 -14.65
C THR A 128 12.81 -8.02 -15.63
N PHE A 129 11.48 -7.93 -15.76
CA PHE A 129 10.82 -7.04 -16.72
C PHE A 129 10.11 -5.90 -16.00
N ARG A 130 10.46 -4.65 -16.30
CA ARG A 130 9.94 -3.45 -15.61
C ARG A 130 9.94 -3.65 -14.10
N SER A 131 11.09 -4.12 -13.61
CA SER A 131 11.19 -4.68 -12.27
C SER A 131 11.18 -3.61 -11.20
N PHE A 132 10.16 -3.62 -10.36
CA PHE A 132 10.12 -2.84 -9.13
C PHE A 132 11.19 -3.31 -8.14
N GLU A 133 11.48 -4.61 -8.13
CA GLU A 133 12.52 -5.22 -7.31
C GLU A 133 13.91 -4.67 -7.63
N GLN A 134 14.24 -4.55 -8.93
CA GLN A 134 15.57 -4.10 -9.34
C GLN A 134 15.73 -2.57 -9.34
N GLN A 135 14.65 -1.82 -9.58
CA GLN A 135 14.72 -0.38 -9.80
C GLN A 135 14.27 0.43 -8.57
N VAL A 136 13.22 0.02 -7.87
CA VAL A 136 12.60 0.81 -6.80
C VAL A 136 12.99 0.31 -5.42
N LEU A 137 12.98 -1.00 -5.20
CA LEU A 137 13.26 -1.59 -3.89
C LEU A 137 14.64 -1.20 -3.32
N PRO A 138 15.74 -1.21 -4.10
CA PRO A 138 17.05 -0.76 -3.60
C PRO A 138 17.04 0.71 -3.19
N GLU A 139 16.35 1.56 -3.92
CA GLU A 139 16.27 2.99 -3.63
C GLU A 139 15.46 3.27 -2.34
N LEU A 140 14.37 2.53 -2.12
CA LEU A 140 13.60 2.60 -0.88
C LEU A 140 14.47 2.23 0.32
N ASN A 141 15.16 1.10 0.24
CA ASN A 141 16.04 0.63 1.32
C ASN A 141 17.19 1.62 1.59
N ARG A 142 17.81 2.16 0.53
CA ARG A 142 18.86 3.18 0.66
C ARG A 142 18.39 4.43 1.38
N ARG A 143 17.13 4.82 1.19
CA ARG A 143 16.52 6.02 1.83
C ARG A 143 15.89 5.73 3.19
N GLY A 144 15.83 4.48 3.64
CA GLY A 144 15.13 4.10 4.86
C GLY A 144 13.60 4.24 4.77
N ILE A 145 13.03 4.16 3.54
CA ILE A 145 11.59 4.17 3.29
C ILE A 145 11.10 2.72 3.34
N ALA A 146 10.11 2.42 4.16
CA ALA A 146 9.61 1.06 4.35
C ALA A 146 8.95 0.48 3.07
N PRO A 147 9.54 -0.55 2.43
CA PRO A 147 8.93 -1.18 1.28
C PRO A 147 7.81 -2.13 1.73
N ILE A 148 6.62 -1.98 1.16
CA ILE A 148 5.47 -2.86 1.40
C ILE A 148 5.19 -3.64 0.12
N GLY A 149 5.50 -4.92 0.11
CA GLY A 149 5.23 -5.79 -1.04
C GLY A 149 3.74 -6.02 -1.22
N MET A 150 3.28 -6.04 -2.46
CA MET A 150 1.92 -6.45 -2.83
C MET A 150 1.93 -7.29 -4.10
N LYS A 151 0.78 -7.89 -4.42
CA LYS A 151 0.60 -8.70 -5.64
C LYS A 151 1.62 -9.83 -5.77
N SER A 152 1.98 -10.47 -4.66
CA SER A 152 2.94 -11.58 -4.60
C SER A 152 2.59 -12.75 -5.52
N LEU A 153 1.29 -12.92 -5.86
CA LEU A 153 0.80 -13.94 -6.80
C LEU A 153 0.61 -13.39 -8.24
N GLY A 154 1.21 -12.23 -8.59
CA GLY A 154 1.06 -11.61 -9.91
C GLY A 154 -0.30 -10.93 -10.16
N GLY A 155 -0.99 -10.51 -9.10
CA GLY A 155 -2.28 -9.81 -9.16
C GLY A 155 -3.49 -10.75 -9.31
N ASP A 156 -3.65 -11.42 -10.43
CA ASP A 156 -4.78 -12.33 -10.71
C ASP A 156 -4.52 -13.81 -10.37
N ALA A 157 -3.33 -14.11 -9.84
CA ALA A 157 -2.86 -15.45 -9.52
C ALA A 157 -2.91 -16.44 -10.71
N ARG A 158 -2.77 -15.94 -11.94
CA ARG A 158 -2.88 -16.76 -13.17
C ARG A 158 -1.85 -17.90 -13.20
N ALA A 159 -0.60 -17.62 -12.85
CA ALA A 159 0.46 -18.63 -12.82
C ALA A 159 0.22 -19.72 -11.76
N VAL A 160 -0.34 -19.33 -10.61
CA VAL A 160 -0.73 -20.26 -9.55
C VAL A 160 -1.91 -21.15 -10.02
N LYS A 161 -2.92 -20.55 -10.65
CA LYS A 161 -4.06 -21.29 -11.23
C LYS A 161 -3.61 -22.27 -12.31
N ALA A 162 -2.62 -21.89 -13.10
CA ALA A 162 -2.01 -22.75 -14.12
C ALA A 162 -1.00 -23.78 -13.57
N LYS A 163 -0.78 -23.80 -12.24
CA LYS A 163 0.17 -24.69 -11.55
C LYS A 163 1.63 -24.54 -12.04
N VAL A 164 2.01 -23.35 -12.49
CA VAL A 164 3.39 -23.03 -12.86
C VAL A 164 4.23 -22.79 -11.60
N VAL A 165 3.61 -22.25 -10.57
CA VAL A 165 4.19 -22.02 -9.24
C VAL A 165 3.11 -22.21 -8.21
N SER A 166 3.46 -22.64 -7.00
CA SER A 166 2.51 -22.68 -5.88
C SER A 166 2.30 -21.30 -5.26
N ALA A 167 1.21 -21.13 -4.52
CA ALA A 167 0.97 -19.89 -3.79
C ALA A 167 2.02 -19.69 -2.68
N GLU A 168 2.47 -20.76 -2.07
CA GLU A 168 3.51 -20.77 -1.04
C GLU A 168 4.86 -20.30 -1.58
N GLU A 169 5.29 -20.83 -2.74
CA GLU A 169 6.53 -20.39 -3.40
C GLU A 169 6.48 -18.92 -3.80
N ALA A 170 5.37 -18.48 -4.43
CA ALA A 170 5.23 -17.09 -4.86
C ALA A 170 5.17 -16.10 -3.67
N LEU A 171 4.50 -16.47 -2.57
CA LEU A 171 4.48 -15.66 -1.36
C LEU A 171 5.84 -15.69 -0.65
N GLY A 172 6.48 -16.86 -0.55
CA GLY A 172 7.80 -17.04 0.02
C GLY A 172 8.85 -16.19 -0.69
N TYR A 173 8.81 -16.16 -2.03
CA TYR A 173 9.66 -15.27 -2.82
C TYR A 173 9.51 -13.80 -2.38
N ALA A 174 8.29 -13.29 -2.34
CA ALA A 174 8.06 -11.89 -1.97
C ALA A 174 8.51 -11.59 -0.52
N LEU A 175 8.35 -12.54 0.40
CA LEU A 175 8.80 -12.42 1.78
C LEU A 175 10.33 -12.54 1.96
N SER A 176 11.03 -13.16 1.00
CA SER A 176 12.51 -13.28 1.04
C SER A 176 13.22 -12.00 0.62
N LEU A 177 12.51 -11.05 0.00
CA LEU A 177 13.08 -9.77 -0.40
C LEU A 177 13.25 -8.83 0.82
N PRO A 178 14.13 -7.83 0.75
CA PRO A 178 14.36 -6.88 1.85
C PRO A 178 13.20 -5.90 1.98
N VAL A 179 12.05 -6.38 2.46
CA VAL A 179 10.81 -5.64 2.63
C VAL A 179 10.44 -5.48 4.12
N ALA A 180 9.71 -4.44 4.45
CA ALA A 180 9.16 -4.26 5.80
C ALA A 180 8.00 -5.25 6.05
N THR A 181 7.18 -5.50 5.05
CA THR A 181 6.08 -6.46 5.09
C THR A 181 5.53 -6.76 3.69
N VAL A 182 4.69 -7.81 3.59
CA VAL A 182 3.95 -8.15 2.37
C VAL A 182 2.45 -8.15 2.66
N VAL A 183 1.69 -7.41 1.86
CA VAL A 183 0.23 -7.43 1.89
C VAL A 183 -0.27 -8.62 1.06
N SER A 184 -0.89 -9.58 1.72
CA SER A 184 -1.47 -10.75 1.07
C SER A 184 -2.98 -10.83 1.31
N GLY A 185 -3.75 -11.06 0.24
CA GLY A 185 -5.19 -11.29 0.33
C GLY A 185 -5.48 -12.64 0.97
N MET A 186 -6.44 -12.66 1.90
CA MET A 186 -6.88 -13.87 2.59
C MET A 186 -8.41 -13.88 2.64
N ASP A 187 -9.02 -14.77 1.88
CA ASP A 187 -10.47 -14.91 1.76
C ASP A 187 -11.06 -16.06 2.62
N SER A 188 -10.18 -16.82 3.26
CA SER A 188 -10.58 -17.96 4.09
C SER A 188 -9.57 -18.23 5.22
N VAL A 189 -10.03 -18.89 6.28
CA VAL A 189 -9.18 -19.35 7.38
C VAL A 189 -8.09 -20.32 6.89
N ARG A 190 -8.38 -21.10 5.85
CA ARG A 190 -7.40 -22.01 5.23
C ARG A 190 -6.24 -21.20 4.64
N VAL A 191 -6.53 -20.17 3.83
CA VAL A 191 -5.51 -19.30 3.23
C VAL A 191 -4.74 -18.52 4.30
N LEU A 192 -5.41 -18.03 5.35
CA LEU A 192 -4.74 -17.40 6.49
C LEU A 192 -3.71 -18.34 7.14
N LYS A 193 -4.08 -19.58 7.44
CA LYS A 193 -3.17 -20.57 8.04
C LYS A 193 -1.99 -20.89 7.13
N GLN A 194 -2.24 -21.04 5.82
CA GLN A 194 -1.22 -21.25 4.81
C GLN A 194 -0.22 -20.08 4.75
N ASN A 195 -0.70 -18.86 4.65
CA ASN A 195 0.15 -17.69 4.57
C ASN A 195 0.97 -17.46 5.85
N LEU A 196 0.38 -17.76 7.02
CA LEU A 196 1.09 -17.72 8.29
C LEU A 196 2.20 -18.80 8.38
N ALA A 197 1.97 -19.98 7.82
CA ALA A 197 3.00 -21.02 7.78
C ALA A 197 4.19 -20.57 6.91
N VAL A 198 3.93 -20.01 5.72
CA VAL A 198 4.99 -19.47 4.85
C VAL A 198 5.75 -18.33 5.52
N ALA A 199 5.05 -17.42 6.21
CA ALA A 199 5.71 -16.29 6.86
C ALA A 199 6.57 -16.68 8.09
N ARG A 200 6.46 -17.91 8.57
CA ARG A 200 7.22 -18.44 9.72
C ARG A 200 8.34 -19.41 9.33
N SER A 201 8.38 -19.82 8.07
CA SER A 201 9.44 -20.70 7.53
C SER A 201 10.69 -19.89 7.18
#